data_3bb7307312951eb4413a2c81f0855f84
#
_entry.id   3bb7307312951eb4413a2c81f0855f84
#
_cell.length_a   1.000
_cell.length_b   1.000
_cell.length_c   1.000
_cell.angle_alpha   90.00
_cell.angle_beta   90.00
_cell.angle_gamma   90.00
#
_symmetry.space_group_name_H-M   'P 1'
#
loop_
_entity.id
_entity.type
_entity.pdbx_description
1 polymer ?
#
loop_
_entity_poly.entity_id
_entity_poly.type
_entity_poly.pdbx_seq_one_letter_code
_entity_poly.pdbx_strand_id
1 'polypeptide(L)'
;MSVISNFVDQPFDFILGENPQLRWGTSAPDGDAEPFKSLPVGSMYMYAQSATIRKWYTKRANGQRDDDWAMGMHCVQQRVAYSDFTDGGSTSGTLALTETIPVGAWVQRVILQNVTGFTGDTTAVITVGDGSDVDRYNAGTPSVYTTANAIDLGAPSGTQIHTAAATVTLTITGTADFTSISAGNATVRIYYLL
;
A
#
# COMPACT_ATOMS: atom_id res chain seq x y z
N MET A 1 12.15 -28.78 23.32
CA MET A 1 12.09 -27.58 22.50
C MET A 1 13.30 -27.60 21.59
N SER A 2 13.16 -28.03 20.35
CA SER A 2 14.28 -28.13 19.40
C SER A 2 14.26 -26.90 18.52
N VAL A 3 15.26 -26.05 18.67
CA VAL A 3 15.48 -24.91 17.77
C VAL A 3 16.31 -25.44 16.62
N ILE A 4 15.72 -25.63 15.47
CA ILE A 4 16.44 -25.98 14.24
C ILE A 4 16.89 -24.70 13.59
N SER A 5 18.17 -24.41 13.69
CA SER A 5 18.82 -23.30 13.00
C SER A 5 19.41 -23.79 11.66
N ASN A 6 18.64 -23.70 10.59
CA ASN A 6 19.20 -23.67 9.24
C ASN A 6 18.53 -22.53 8.48
N PHE A 7 19.20 -21.39 8.45
CA PHE A 7 18.74 -20.11 7.87
C PHE A 7 19.10 -20.00 6.39
N VAL A 8 18.89 -21.00 5.58
CA VAL A 8 19.04 -20.85 4.13
C VAL A 8 17.93 -21.60 3.42
N ASP A 9 17.03 -20.87 2.79
CA ASP A 9 16.01 -21.31 1.83
C ASP A 9 14.95 -22.33 2.26
N GLN A 10 14.72 -22.51 3.57
CA GLN A 10 13.62 -23.35 4.04
C GLN A 10 12.51 -22.47 4.68
N PRO A 11 11.24 -22.79 4.48
CA PRO A 11 10.17 -22.12 5.20
C PRO A 11 10.37 -22.29 6.71
N PHE A 12 10.33 -21.17 7.43
CA PHE A 12 10.49 -21.18 8.89
C PHE A 12 9.12 -21.48 9.51
N ASP A 13 9.02 -22.59 10.24
CA ASP A 13 7.81 -22.98 10.93
C ASP A 13 7.91 -22.63 12.42
N PHE A 14 7.08 -21.74 12.88
CA PHE A 14 6.89 -21.46 14.30
C PHE A 14 5.54 -22.01 14.75
N ILE A 15 5.55 -23.05 15.59
CA ILE A 15 4.34 -23.68 16.09
C ILE A 15 3.88 -22.95 17.34
N LEU A 16 2.74 -22.30 17.29
CA LEU A 16 2.07 -21.65 18.41
C LEU A 16 1.11 -22.65 19.10
N GLY A 17 1.66 -23.62 19.84
CA GLY A 17 0.87 -24.68 20.46
C GLY A 17 0.49 -25.80 19.50
N GLU A 18 -0.63 -26.51 19.76
CA GLU A 18 -1.11 -27.61 18.93
C GLU A 18 -1.66 -27.15 17.56
N ASN A 19 -1.96 -25.90 17.42
CA ASN A 19 -2.46 -25.11 16.26
C ASN A 19 -2.68 -23.67 16.70
N PRO A 20 -2.50 -22.63 15.89
CA PRO A 20 -2.10 -22.48 14.50
C PRO A 20 -0.58 -22.40 14.29
N GLN A 21 -0.13 -22.31 13.03
CA GLN A 21 1.26 -22.23 12.63
C GLN A 21 1.60 -20.87 12.00
N LEU A 22 2.86 -20.45 12.16
CA LEU A 22 3.42 -19.30 11.46
C LEU A 22 4.45 -19.82 10.43
N ARG A 23 4.25 -19.50 9.17
CA ARG A 23 5.13 -19.88 8.06
C ARG A 23 5.51 -18.68 7.20
N TRP A 24 6.53 -18.83 6.38
CA TRP A 24 6.90 -17.85 5.37
C TRP A 24 7.43 -18.53 4.11
N GLY A 25 7.43 -17.81 2.97
CA GLY A 25 7.94 -18.29 1.70
C GLY A 25 7.93 -17.23 0.61
N THR A 26 8.36 -17.62 -0.58
CA THR A 26 8.53 -16.75 -1.74
C THR A 26 7.40 -16.86 -2.76
N SER A 27 6.38 -17.66 -2.50
CA SER A 27 5.14 -17.77 -3.29
C SER A 27 3.93 -17.42 -2.42
N ALA A 28 2.84 -16.99 -3.04
CA ALA A 28 1.57 -16.81 -2.34
C ALA A 28 1.05 -18.17 -1.81
N PRO A 29 0.29 -18.20 -0.71
CA PRO A 29 -0.32 -19.42 -0.24
C PRO A 29 -1.34 -19.93 -1.29
N ASP A 30 -1.18 -21.18 -1.68
CA ASP A 30 -2.09 -21.89 -2.56
C ASP A 30 -2.91 -22.85 -1.70
N GLY A 31 -4.20 -22.59 -1.53
CA GLY A 31 -5.08 -23.35 -0.64
C GLY A 31 -5.27 -24.80 -1.06
N ASP A 32 -5.04 -25.12 -2.33
CA ASP A 32 -5.16 -26.49 -2.89
C ASP A 32 -3.86 -27.28 -2.81
N ALA A 33 -2.73 -26.64 -2.55
CA ALA A 33 -1.41 -27.24 -2.48
C ALA A 33 -0.92 -27.46 -1.05
N GLU A 34 -0.13 -28.52 -0.83
CA GLU A 34 0.60 -28.69 0.42
C GLU A 34 1.83 -27.77 0.45
N PRO A 35 2.18 -27.19 1.60
CA PRO A 35 1.62 -27.45 2.95
C PRO A 35 0.41 -26.60 3.33
N PHE A 36 -0.08 -25.71 2.47
CA PHE A 36 -1.13 -24.73 2.83
C PHE A 36 -2.49 -25.39 3.07
N LYS A 37 -2.77 -26.44 2.31
CA LYS A 37 -4.00 -27.21 2.42
C LYS A 37 -4.22 -27.77 3.83
N SER A 38 -3.19 -28.34 4.42
CA SER A 38 -3.26 -29.01 5.72
C SER A 38 -3.11 -28.07 6.92
N LEU A 39 -2.79 -26.79 6.71
CA LEU A 39 -2.66 -25.85 7.81
C LEU A 39 -3.99 -25.59 8.49
N PRO A 40 -4.05 -25.54 9.84
CA PRO A 40 -5.26 -25.25 10.57
C PRO A 40 -5.70 -23.77 10.41
N VAL A 41 -7.00 -23.54 10.62
CA VAL A 41 -7.56 -22.17 10.70
C VAL A 41 -6.83 -21.37 11.78
N GLY A 42 -6.54 -20.11 11.50
CA GLY A 42 -5.73 -19.23 12.36
C GLY A 42 -4.24 -19.29 12.04
N SER A 43 -3.77 -20.21 11.20
CA SER A 43 -2.37 -20.19 10.76
C SER A 43 -2.06 -18.91 9.99
N MET A 44 -0.85 -18.39 10.18
CA MET A 44 -0.34 -17.20 9.54
C MET A 44 0.75 -17.55 8.54
N TYR A 45 0.76 -16.86 7.42
CA TYR A 45 1.79 -17.03 6.40
C TYR A 45 2.31 -15.67 5.93
N MET A 46 3.62 -15.52 5.92
CA MET A 46 4.29 -14.34 5.37
C MET A 46 4.82 -14.66 3.98
N TYR A 47 4.25 -14.01 2.97
CA TYR A 47 4.74 -14.06 1.61
C TYR A 47 5.76 -12.96 1.36
N ALA A 48 7.00 -13.33 1.10
CA ALA A 48 8.08 -12.42 0.74
C ALA A 48 8.16 -12.31 -0.79
N GLN A 49 7.34 -11.44 -1.38
CA GLN A 49 7.31 -11.24 -2.83
C GLN A 49 8.63 -10.62 -3.36
N SER A 50 9.25 -9.74 -2.56
CA SER A 50 10.55 -9.13 -2.85
C SER A 50 11.26 -8.75 -1.56
N ALA A 51 12.45 -8.17 -1.65
CA ALA A 51 13.17 -7.67 -0.48
C ALA A 51 12.38 -6.60 0.31
N THR A 52 11.50 -5.88 -0.36
CA THR A 52 10.71 -4.78 0.22
C THR A 52 9.23 -5.08 0.39
N ILE A 53 8.68 -6.05 -0.34
CA ILE A 53 7.26 -6.40 -0.31
C ILE A 53 7.06 -7.66 0.53
N ARG A 54 6.32 -7.51 1.62
CA ARG A 54 5.90 -8.58 2.53
C ARG A 54 4.39 -8.56 2.67
N LYS A 55 3.75 -9.70 2.44
CA LYS A 55 2.30 -9.86 2.57
C LYS A 55 2.00 -10.89 3.66
N TRP A 56 1.05 -10.58 4.52
CA TRP A 56 0.62 -11.49 5.56
C TRP A 56 -0.74 -12.07 5.20
N TYR A 57 -0.86 -13.37 5.34
CA TYR A 57 -2.10 -14.10 5.14
C TYR A 57 -2.47 -14.83 6.43
N THR A 58 -3.76 -14.91 6.71
CA THR A 58 -4.29 -15.71 7.81
C THR A 58 -5.28 -16.71 7.24
N LYS A 59 -5.14 -17.98 7.59
CA LYS A 59 -6.09 -19.01 7.17
C LYS A 59 -7.40 -18.85 7.92
N ARG A 60 -8.50 -18.68 7.19
CA ARG A 60 -9.84 -18.37 7.72
C ARG A 60 -10.80 -19.55 7.69
N ALA A 61 -10.60 -20.49 6.77
CA ALA A 61 -11.43 -21.65 6.60
C ALA A 61 -10.59 -22.88 6.19
N ASN A 62 -11.15 -24.08 6.32
CA ASN A 62 -10.53 -25.35 5.92
C ASN A 62 -11.08 -25.87 4.59
N GLY A 63 -11.50 -24.99 3.69
CA GLY A 63 -12.12 -25.36 2.42
C GLY A 63 -11.16 -25.87 1.36
N GLN A 64 -9.85 -25.79 1.59
CA GLN A 64 -8.81 -26.16 0.62
C GLN A 64 -8.86 -25.30 -0.67
N ARG A 65 -9.15 -24.00 -0.52
CA ARG A 65 -9.28 -23.04 -1.60
C ARG A 65 -8.39 -21.83 -1.32
N ASP A 66 -8.01 -21.11 -2.36
CA ASP A 66 -7.21 -19.89 -2.24
C ASP A 66 -7.90 -18.82 -1.42
N ASP A 67 -9.22 -18.74 -1.47
CA ASP A 67 -10.03 -17.81 -0.69
C ASP A 67 -10.14 -18.16 0.81
N ASP A 68 -9.65 -19.31 1.22
CA ASP A 68 -9.49 -19.65 2.65
C ASP A 68 -8.42 -18.81 3.33
N TRP A 69 -7.56 -18.16 2.57
CA TRP A 69 -6.52 -17.29 3.05
C TRP A 69 -6.89 -15.82 2.86
N ALA A 70 -7.05 -15.10 3.96
CA ALA A 70 -7.27 -13.65 3.91
C ALA A 70 -5.97 -12.91 4.10
N MET A 71 -5.72 -11.96 3.22
CA MET A 71 -4.70 -10.96 3.47
C MET A 71 -5.16 -10.00 4.58
N GLY A 72 -4.20 -9.59 5.42
CA GLY A 72 -4.40 -8.48 6.35
C GLY A 72 -4.40 -7.12 5.64
N MET A 73 -4.39 -6.05 6.42
CA MET A 73 -4.23 -4.70 5.89
C MET A 73 -2.87 -4.56 5.20
N HIS A 74 -2.90 -4.15 3.95
CA HIS A 74 -1.73 -3.88 3.11
C HIS A 74 -1.40 -2.40 3.08
N CYS A 75 -0.16 -2.09 2.73
CA CYS A 75 0.28 -0.72 2.56
C CYS A 75 1.17 -0.62 1.33
N VAL A 76 0.74 0.15 0.33
CA VAL A 76 1.64 0.71 -0.68
C VAL A 76 2.37 1.89 -0.03
N GLN A 77 3.68 1.92 -0.13
CA GLN A 77 4.49 3.02 0.40
C GLN A 77 5.53 3.46 -0.63
N GLN A 78 5.56 4.77 -0.89
CA GLN A 78 6.58 5.37 -1.75
C GLN A 78 7.00 6.73 -1.22
N ARG A 79 8.30 7.01 -1.22
CA ARG A 79 8.81 8.37 -1.04
C ARG A 79 8.72 9.11 -2.38
N VAL A 80 8.24 10.33 -2.34
CA VAL A 80 8.07 11.19 -3.50
C VAL A 80 8.68 12.56 -3.23
N ALA A 81 9.28 13.16 -4.25
CA ALA A 81 9.79 14.52 -4.23
C ALA A 81 9.12 15.34 -5.33
N TYR A 82 9.15 16.68 -5.23
CA TYR A 82 8.55 17.54 -6.25
C TYR A 82 9.12 17.26 -7.66
N SER A 83 10.40 16.90 -7.75
CA SER A 83 11.06 16.57 -9.00
C SER A 83 10.60 15.27 -9.67
N ASP A 84 9.85 14.43 -8.97
CA ASP A 84 9.31 13.19 -9.50
C ASP A 84 7.99 13.42 -10.26
N PHE A 85 7.39 14.62 -10.08
CA PHE A 85 6.12 14.96 -10.72
C PHE A 85 6.37 15.48 -12.14
N THR A 86 5.52 15.04 -13.05
CA THR A 86 5.48 15.56 -14.42
C THR A 86 4.56 16.75 -14.47
N ASP A 87 5.04 17.88 -14.99
CA ASP A 87 4.24 19.07 -15.22
C ASP A 87 3.10 18.77 -16.20
N GLY A 88 1.89 19.13 -15.81
CA GLY A 88 0.67 18.99 -16.63
C GLY A 88 0.45 20.16 -17.62
N GLY A 89 1.37 21.13 -17.69
CA GLY A 89 1.27 22.32 -18.53
C GLY A 89 0.31 23.38 -17.99
N SER A 90 0.02 23.37 -16.69
CA SER A 90 -0.86 24.31 -15.98
C SER A 90 -0.47 24.35 -14.50
N THR A 91 -1.46 24.57 -13.62
CA THR A 91 -1.23 24.68 -12.16
C THR A 91 -0.92 23.35 -11.48
N SER A 92 -0.97 22.22 -12.17
CA SER A 92 -0.83 20.91 -11.55
C SER A 92 0.28 20.07 -12.17
N GLY A 93 0.93 19.25 -11.31
CA GLY A 93 1.82 18.19 -11.70
C GLY A 93 1.33 16.84 -11.21
N THR A 94 1.65 15.78 -11.93
CA THR A 94 1.19 14.42 -11.64
C THR A 94 2.34 13.45 -11.49
N LEU A 95 2.14 12.43 -10.65
CA LEU A 95 3.07 11.33 -10.42
C LEU A 95 2.32 10.01 -10.29
N ALA A 96 2.61 9.06 -11.17
CA ALA A 96 2.16 7.68 -11.02
C ALA A 96 3.09 6.92 -10.06
N LEU A 97 2.53 6.27 -9.04
CA LEU A 97 3.31 5.43 -8.15
C LEU A 97 3.76 4.14 -8.86
N THR A 98 4.89 3.60 -8.41
CA THR A 98 5.45 2.36 -8.97
C THR A 98 4.59 1.14 -8.68
N GLU A 99 4.00 1.09 -7.48
CA GLU A 99 3.13 -0.01 -7.06
C GLU A 99 1.67 0.30 -7.39
N THR A 100 0.93 -0.72 -7.80
CA THR A 100 -0.50 -0.62 -8.11
C THR A 100 -1.35 -1.17 -6.95
N ILE A 101 -2.57 -0.67 -6.83
CA ILE A 101 -3.61 -1.28 -5.99
C ILE A 101 -4.15 -2.49 -6.76
N PRO A 102 -4.12 -3.71 -6.19
CA PRO A 102 -4.55 -4.90 -6.91
C PRO A 102 -6.07 -4.99 -7.06
N VAL A 103 -6.51 -5.83 -7.98
CA VAL A 103 -7.92 -6.22 -8.10
C VAL A 103 -8.41 -6.83 -6.78
N GLY A 104 -9.64 -6.55 -6.39
CA GLY A 104 -10.23 -7.00 -5.12
C GLY A 104 -9.92 -6.09 -3.93
N ALA A 105 -8.98 -5.16 -4.06
CA ALA A 105 -8.59 -4.28 -2.97
C ALA A 105 -9.65 -3.22 -2.64
N TRP A 106 -9.79 -2.95 -1.36
CA TRP A 106 -10.58 -1.86 -0.82
C TRP A 106 -9.68 -0.88 -0.06
N VAL A 107 -9.45 0.32 -0.61
CA VAL A 107 -8.62 1.33 0.02
C VAL A 107 -9.32 1.88 1.26
N GLN A 108 -8.62 1.83 2.39
CA GLN A 108 -9.15 2.24 3.68
C GLN A 108 -8.69 3.65 4.08
N ARG A 109 -7.47 4.02 3.74
CA ARG A 109 -6.88 5.28 4.20
C ARG A 109 -5.64 5.64 3.38
N VAL A 110 -5.43 6.94 3.21
CA VAL A 110 -4.18 7.51 2.67
C VAL A 110 -3.58 8.47 3.69
N ILE A 111 -2.27 8.35 3.91
CA ILE A 111 -1.51 9.20 4.83
C ILE A 111 -0.23 9.63 4.12
N LEU A 112 0.12 10.91 4.26
CA LEU A 112 1.47 11.40 3.97
C LEU A 112 2.26 11.46 5.27
N GLN A 113 3.50 11.02 5.25
CA GLN A 113 4.43 11.08 6.39
C GLN A 113 5.71 11.81 5.99
N ASN A 114 6.40 12.38 6.98
CA ASN A 114 7.65 13.09 6.80
C ASN A 114 7.54 14.17 5.71
N VAL A 115 6.48 14.96 5.76
CA VAL A 115 6.19 15.97 4.75
C VAL A 115 7.14 17.15 4.95
N THR A 116 7.97 17.42 3.94
CA THR A 116 8.62 18.70 3.76
C THR A 116 7.79 19.51 2.78
N GLY A 117 7.41 20.73 3.13
CA GLY A 117 6.44 21.51 2.35
C GLY A 117 6.81 21.64 0.88
N PHE A 118 5.81 21.49 0.03
CA PHE A 118 5.92 21.73 -1.41
C PHE A 118 5.80 23.22 -1.67
N THR A 119 6.95 23.88 -1.75
CA THR A 119 7.08 25.33 -1.78
C THR A 119 7.63 25.82 -3.11
N GLY A 120 7.58 27.15 -3.30
CA GLY A 120 7.98 27.85 -4.53
C GLY A 120 6.81 28.59 -5.17
N ASP A 121 5.59 28.08 -5.01
CA ASP A 121 4.34 28.80 -5.25
C ASP A 121 3.79 29.36 -3.92
N THR A 122 2.60 29.96 -3.93
CA THR A 122 1.90 30.50 -2.76
C THR A 122 1.06 29.45 -2.02
N THR A 123 0.67 28.40 -2.70
CA THR A 123 -0.09 27.25 -2.16
C THR A 123 0.34 25.96 -2.81
N ALA A 124 0.08 24.85 -2.15
CA ALA A 124 0.14 23.52 -2.73
C ALA A 124 -0.89 22.63 -2.03
N VAL A 125 -1.75 21.98 -2.79
CA VAL A 125 -2.67 20.94 -2.31
C VAL A 125 -2.40 19.64 -3.02
N ILE A 126 -2.74 18.52 -2.39
CA ILE A 126 -2.52 17.19 -2.98
C ILE A 126 -3.83 16.43 -3.09
N THR A 127 -3.97 15.69 -4.18
CA THR A 127 -4.96 14.64 -4.34
C THR A 127 -4.30 13.31 -4.68
N VAL A 128 -4.96 12.21 -4.32
CA VAL A 128 -4.52 10.84 -4.57
C VAL A 128 -5.66 10.08 -5.23
N GLY A 129 -5.45 9.65 -6.44
CA GLY A 129 -6.46 8.99 -7.26
C GLY A 129 -5.89 7.83 -8.08
N ASP A 130 -6.60 7.43 -9.12
CA ASP A 130 -6.26 6.29 -9.99
C ASP A 130 -6.07 6.67 -11.46
N GLY A 131 -5.89 7.96 -11.75
CA GLY A 131 -5.71 8.48 -13.11
C GLY A 131 -7.02 8.73 -13.87
N SER A 132 -8.12 8.07 -13.52
CA SER A 132 -9.46 8.35 -14.04
C SER A 132 -10.25 9.27 -13.11
N ASP A 133 -9.97 9.20 -11.83
CA ASP A 133 -10.55 10.00 -10.76
C ASP A 133 -9.39 10.49 -9.86
N VAL A 134 -9.12 11.80 -9.95
CA VAL A 134 -7.89 12.40 -9.38
C VAL A 134 -7.89 12.44 -7.86
N ASP A 135 -9.03 12.32 -7.21
CA ASP A 135 -9.20 12.40 -5.76
C ASP A 135 -9.92 11.16 -5.16
N ARG A 136 -9.97 10.07 -5.92
CA ARG A 136 -10.67 8.83 -5.55
C ARG A 136 -10.36 8.36 -4.13
N TYR A 137 -9.14 8.57 -3.65
CA TYR A 137 -8.67 8.08 -2.35
C TYR A 137 -8.57 9.17 -1.28
N ASN A 138 -9.02 10.38 -1.58
CA ASN A 138 -9.07 11.48 -0.62
C ASN A 138 -10.47 11.63 -0.01
N ALA A 139 -10.53 11.93 1.30
CA ALA A 139 -11.72 12.53 1.92
C ALA A 139 -11.75 14.06 1.78
N GLY A 140 -10.62 14.67 1.41
CA GLY A 140 -10.46 16.11 1.23
C GLY A 140 -9.19 16.44 0.46
N THR A 141 -8.94 17.72 0.22
CA THR A 141 -7.74 18.24 -0.48
C THR A 141 -6.81 18.97 0.51
N PRO A 142 -6.02 18.26 1.31
CA PRO A 142 -5.17 18.90 2.30
C PRO A 142 -4.06 19.73 1.65
N SER A 143 -3.68 20.81 2.32
CA SER A 143 -2.49 21.57 1.98
C SER A 143 -1.22 20.78 2.30
N VAL A 144 -0.30 20.75 1.36
CA VAL A 144 1.06 20.18 1.52
C VAL A 144 2.14 21.27 1.42
N TYR A 145 1.73 22.52 1.49
CA TYR A 145 2.63 23.68 1.40
C TYR A 145 3.57 23.79 2.60
N THR A 146 3.14 23.38 3.79
CA THR A 146 3.91 23.47 5.02
C THR A 146 4.55 22.14 5.38
N THR A 147 5.68 22.20 6.10
CA THR A 147 6.32 21.01 6.70
C THR A 147 5.44 20.44 7.81
N ALA A 148 5.22 19.13 7.79
CA ALA A 148 4.43 18.41 8.78
C ALA A 148 4.97 16.98 9.01
N ASN A 149 4.81 16.44 10.22
CA ASN A 149 5.19 15.05 10.49
C ASN A 149 4.29 14.07 9.74
N ALA A 150 3.01 14.39 9.66
CA ALA A 150 2.04 13.61 8.89
C ALA A 150 0.86 14.49 8.47
N ILE A 151 0.25 14.14 7.35
CA ILE A 151 -1.01 14.69 6.85
C ILE A 151 -1.92 13.50 6.54
N ASP A 152 -3.09 13.47 7.16
CA ASP A 152 -4.11 12.47 6.94
C ASP A 152 -5.05 12.94 5.83
N LEU A 153 -5.10 12.23 4.72
CA LEU A 153 -6.05 12.49 3.64
C LEU A 153 -7.44 11.91 3.96
N GLY A 154 -7.56 11.18 5.07
CA GLY A 154 -8.79 10.59 5.55
C GLY A 154 -9.10 9.22 4.95
N ALA A 155 -10.27 8.71 5.31
CA ALA A 155 -10.84 7.50 4.74
C ALA A 155 -11.70 7.90 3.53
N PRO A 156 -11.41 7.38 2.32
CA PRO A 156 -12.20 7.72 1.13
C PRO A 156 -13.67 7.33 1.32
N SER A 157 -14.57 8.22 0.97
CA SER A 157 -16.01 7.92 0.94
C SER A 157 -16.39 7.38 -0.43
N GLY A 158 -17.27 6.36 -0.47
CA GLY A 158 -17.76 5.78 -1.72
C GLY A 158 -16.73 4.98 -2.50
N THR A 159 -15.57 4.67 -1.92
CA THR A 159 -14.58 3.81 -2.55
C THR A 159 -15.13 2.40 -2.67
N GLN A 160 -15.19 1.92 -3.90
CA GLN A 160 -15.62 0.56 -4.19
C GLN A 160 -14.41 -0.38 -4.27
N ILE A 161 -14.68 -1.68 -4.12
CA ILE A 161 -13.69 -2.72 -4.39
C ILE A 161 -13.19 -2.57 -5.83
N HIS A 162 -11.87 -2.58 -6.01
CA HIS A 162 -11.26 -2.50 -7.33
C HIS A 162 -11.57 -3.74 -8.16
N THR A 163 -12.22 -3.55 -9.32
CA THR A 163 -12.51 -4.62 -10.28
C THR A 163 -11.35 -4.89 -11.24
N ALA A 164 -10.36 -3.99 -11.26
CA ALA A 164 -9.11 -4.12 -12.00
C ALA A 164 -7.97 -3.54 -11.15
N ALA A 165 -6.73 -3.90 -11.46
CA ALA A 165 -5.58 -3.25 -10.84
C ALA A 165 -5.55 -1.76 -11.24
N ALA A 166 -5.28 -0.88 -10.26
CA ALA A 166 -5.27 0.56 -10.46
C ALA A 166 -3.89 1.16 -10.16
N THR A 167 -3.38 1.96 -11.08
CA THR A 167 -2.18 2.76 -10.85
C THR A 167 -2.57 3.97 -10.00
N VAL A 168 -1.94 4.12 -8.84
CA VAL A 168 -2.18 5.28 -8.01
C VAL A 168 -1.48 6.49 -8.60
N THR A 169 -2.22 7.58 -8.76
CA THR A 169 -1.69 8.85 -9.27
C THR A 169 -1.84 9.93 -8.21
N LEU A 170 -0.74 10.58 -7.89
CA LEU A 170 -0.71 11.78 -7.06
C LEU A 170 -0.83 13.00 -7.97
N THR A 171 -1.62 13.99 -7.55
CA THR A 171 -1.70 15.29 -8.22
C THR A 171 -1.44 16.38 -7.20
N ILE A 172 -0.43 17.21 -7.46
CA ILE A 172 -0.18 18.44 -6.70
C ILE A 172 -0.66 19.61 -7.53
N THR A 173 -1.45 20.48 -6.89
CA THR A 173 -1.98 21.67 -7.54
C THR A 173 -1.59 22.92 -6.75
N GLY A 174 -0.96 23.86 -7.44
CA GLY A 174 -0.59 25.16 -6.95
C GLY A 174 -1.58 26.26 -7.38
N THR A 175 -1.20 27.50 -7.19
CA THR A 175 -1.92 28.68 -7.67
C THR A 175 -1.40 29.15 -9.02
N ALA A 176 -0.07 29.10 -9.20
CA ALA A 176 0.63 29.42 -10.44
C ALA A 176 0.90 28.15 -11.24
N ASP A 177 1.61 28.28 -12.35
CA ASP A 177 2.11 27.15 -13.12
C ASP A 177 2.90 26.17 -12.23
N PHE A 178 2.75 24.85 -12.45
CA PHE A 178 3.40 23.82 -11.61
C PHE A 178 4.91 23.97 -11.53
N THR A 179 5.54 24.49 -12.57
CA THR A 179 6.98 24.78 -12.59
C THR A 179 7.44 25.75 -11.50
N SER A 180 6.51 26.49 -10.87
CA SER A 180 6.79 27.34 -9.72
C SER A 180 7.08 26.54 -8.46
N ILE A 181 6.59 25.30 -8.33
CA ILE A 181 6.92 24.41 -7.20
C ILE A 181 8.35 23.91 -7.40
N SER A 182 9.23 24.25 -6.48
CA SER A 182 10.67 24.01 -6.61
C SER A 182 11.28 23.17 -5.48
N ALA A 183 10.48 22.80 -4.47
CA ALA A 183 10.90 21.99 -3.35
C ALA A 183 9.73 21.19 -2.79
N GLY A 184 10.02 20.21 -1.94
CA GLY A 184 9.03 19.39 -1.24
C GLY A 184 9.27 17.91 -1.41
N ASN A 185 8.92 17.16 -0.39
CA ASN A 185 8.88 15.69 -0.43
C ASN A 185 7.92 15.16 0.64
N ALA A 186 7.48 13.93 0.44
CA ALA A 186 6.68 13.19 1.40
C ALA A 186 6.87 11.68 1.23
N THR A 187 6.46 10.91 2.22
CA THR A 187 6.25 9.46 2.09
C THR A 187 4.76 9.20 2.04
N VAL A 188 4.27 8.76 0.90
CA VAL A 188 2.86 8.38 0.70
C VAL A 188 2.66 6.96 1.22
N ARG A 189 1.59 6.74 1.98
CA ARG A 189 1.13 5.43 2.43
C ARG A 189 -0.34 5.25 2.11
N ILE A 190 -0.66 4.17 1.42
CA ILE A 190 -2.03 3.81 1.04
C ILE A 190 -2.34 2.46 1.65
N TYR A 191 -3.27 2.46 2.59
CA TYR A 191 -3.71 1.26 3.30
C TYR A 191 -4.94 0.68 2.63
N TYR A 192 -4.94 -0.62 2.36
CA TYR A 192 -6.06 -1.32 1.75
C TYR A 192 -6.24 -2.73 2.32
N LEU A 193 -7.44 -3.26 2.21
CA LEU A 193 -7.81 -4.65 2.47
C LEU A 193 -7.95 -5.39 1.14
N LEU A 194 -7.72 -6.70 1.18
CA LEU A 194 -7.95 -7.64 0.09
C LEU A 194 -8.80 -8.80 0.55
#